data_b01ba64ffb5372e2817e34f8c12d73d8
#
_entry.id   b01ba64ffb5372e2817e34f8c12d73d8
#
_cell.length_a   1.000
_cell.length_b   1.000
_cell.length_c   1.000
_cell.angle_alpha   90.00
_cell.angle_beta   90.00
_cell.angle_gamma   90.00
#
_symmetry.space_group_name_H-M   'P 1'
#
loop_
_entity.id
_entity.type
_entity.pdbx_description
1 polymer ?
#
loop_
_entity_poly.entity_id
_entity_poly.type
_entity_poly.pdbx_seq_one_letter_code
_entity_poly.pdbx_strand_id
1 'polypeptide(L)'
;LTIERPLRMRFQATEGAVQSLVSLVRVTKMPEDQKALLTATLQALDANVHYTDADTFRADLQAQAAHMVATLPALQGLTGKKAQLSAKALELARKGLGQKDKTAEPCTHENGEVLSDSELRDAEYVPLHEDIDRYFAREVLPHWTDAWINRDVKDERDGLTGVVGTEIN
;
A
#
# COMPACT_ATOMS: atom_id res chain seq x y z
N LEU A 1 13.54 18.99 -8.30
CA LEU A 1 12.79 17.88 -8.90
C LEU A 1 12.45 16.84 -7.83
N THR A 2 11.18 16.46 -7.70
CA THR A 2 10.76 15.44 -6.73
C THR A 2 10.80 14.06 -7.38
N ILE A 3 11.54 13.14 -6.76
CA ILE A 3 11.71 11.77 -7.20
C ILE A 3 10.90 10.84 -6.28
N GLU A 4 10.12 9.98 -6.88
CA GLU A 4 9.34 8.95 -6.19
C GLU A 4 9.92 7.57 -6.46
N ARG A 5 9.74 6.67 -5.49
CA ARG A 5 10.12 5.26 -5.59
C ARG A 5 8.97 4.38 -5.13
N PRO A 6 8.85 3.13 -5.66
CA PRO A 6 7.72 2.27 -5.37
C PRO A 6 7.72 1.79 -3.92
N LEU A 7 6.52 1.75 -3.34
CA LEU A 7 6.28 1.05 -2.08
C LEU A 7 6.31 -0.46 -2.33
N ARG A 8 7.17 -1.17 -1.61
CA ARG A 8 7.29 -2.63 -1.67
C ARG A 8 7.04 -3.20 -0.28
N MET A 9 6.12 -4.15 -0.18
CA MET A 9 5.71 -4.73 1.10
C MET A 9 5.58 -6.24 1.02
N ARG A 10 5.91 -6.91 2.12
CA ARG A 10 5.59 -8.31 2.38
C ARG A 10 4.47 -8.37 3.42
N PHE A 11 3.54 -9.31 3.25
CA PHE A 11 2.41 -9.54 4.14
C PHE A 11 2.50 -10.93 4.76
N GLN A 12 2.31 -11.02 6.07
CA GLN A 12 2.32 -12.28 6.81
C GLN A 12 1.45 -12.16 8.07
N ALA A 13 0.60 -13.15 8.29
CA ALA A 13 -0.28 -13.22 9.45
C ALA A 13 0.42 -13.86 10.66
N THR A 14 1.51 -13.26 11.16
CA THR A 14 2.14 -13.75 12.38
C THR A 14 1.18 -13.62 13.56
N GLU A 15 1.31 -14.50 14.55
CA GLU A 15 0.41 -14.53 15.72
C GLU A 15 0.35 -13.16 16.42
N GLY A 16 1.51 -12.54 16.67
CA GLY A 16 1.58 -11.23 17.31
C GLY A 16 0.93 -10.11 16.50
N ALA A 17 1.14 -10.10 15.16
CA ALA A 17 0.52 -9.12 14.27
C ALA A 17 -1.00 -9.30 14.22
N VAL A 18 -1.48 -10.53 14.15
CA VAL A 18 -2.93 -10.83 14.17
C VAL A 18 -3.56 -10.40 15.49
N GLN A 19 -2.97 -10.71 16.63
CA GLN A 19 -3.48 -10.31 17.94
C GLN A 19 -3.56 -8.78 18.08
N SER A 20 -2.52 -8.07 17.68
CA SER A 20 -2.50 -6.60 17.70
C SER A 20 -3.57 -6.01 16.79
N LEU A 21 -3.73 -6.56 15.59
CA LEU A 21 -4.72 -6.10 14.62
C LEU A 21 -6.15 -6.38 15.08
N VAL A 22 -6.43 -7.56 15.63
CA VAL A 22 -7.74 -7.90 16.19
C VAL A 22 -8.11 -6.95 17.34
N SER A 23 -7.16 -6.60 18.21
CA SER A 23 -7.37 -5.62 19.27
C SER A 23 -7.71 -4.23 18.70
N LEU A 24 -7.02 -3.81 17.63
CA LEU A 24 -7.30 -2.55 16.95
C LEU A 24 -8.69 -2.57 16.29
N VAL A 25 -9.06 -3.64 15.62
CA VAL A 25 -10.38 -3.80 14.97
C VAL A 25 -11.53 -3.58 15.94
N ARG A 26 -11.41 -4.08 17.17
CA ARG A 26 -12.43 -3.92 18.22
C ARG A 26 -12.76 -2.47 18.54
N VAL A 27 -11.79 -1.56 18.49
CA VAL A 27 -11.95 -0.14 18.84
C VAL A 27 -12.23 0.76 17.63
N THR A 28 -12.25 0.20 16.43
CA THR A 28 -12.59 0.96 15.21
C THR A 28 -14.09 1.24 15.12
N LYS A 29 -14.46 2.22 14.31
CA LYS A 29 -15.87 2.56 14.02
C LYS A 29 -16.46 1.75 12.85
N MET A 30 -15.92 0.57 12.56
CA MET A 30 -16.51 -0.31 11.53
C MET A 30 -17.82 -0.93 12.02
N PRO A 31 -18.74 -1.29 11.11
CA PRO A 31 -19.91 -2.09 11.44
C PRO A 31 -19.52 -3.40 12.14
N GLU A 32 -20.33 -3.86 13.11
CA GLU A 32 -20.03 -5.06 13.92
C GLU A 32 -19.92 -6.33 13.07
N ASP A 33 -20.70 -6.45 11.99
CA ASP A 33 -20.61 -7.56 11.04
C ASP A 33 -19.26 -7.58 10.31
N GLN A 34 -18.73 -6.41 9.92
CA GLN A 34 -17.40 -6.28 9.33
C GLN A 34 -16.27 -6.58 10.32
N LYS A 35 -16.41 -6.15 11.58
CA LYS A 35 -15.46 -6.50 12.63
C LYS A 35 -15.40 -8.01 12.85
N ALA A 36 -16.56 -8.67 12.93
CA ALA A 36 -16.64 -10.12 13.11
C ALA A 36 -16.05 -10.87 11.92
N LEU A 37 -16.36 -10.47 10.70
CA LEU A 37 -15.83 -11.08 9.48
C LEU A 37 -14.31 -10.91 9.38
N LEU A 38 -13.80 -9.71 9.58
CA LEU A 38 -12.36 -9.44 9.53
C LEU A 38 -11.61 -10.22 10.61
N THR A 39 -12.11 -10.22 11.85
CA THR A 39 -11.49 -10.97 12.95
C THR A 39 -11.42 -12.46 12.65
N ALA A 40 -12.52 -13.07 12.20
CA ALA A 40 -12.54 -14.48 11.83
C ALA A 40 -11.57 -14.79 10.67
N THR A 41 -11.54 -13.94 9.67
CA THR A 41 -10.63 -14.07 8.52
C THR A 41 -9.17 -14.04 8.96
N LEU A 42 -8.78 -13.06 9.78
CA LEU A 42 -7.41 -12.89 10.26
C LEU A 42 -6.94 -14.07 11.10
N GLN A 43 -7.80 -14.59 11.98
CA GLN A 43 -7.48 -15.73 12.84
C GLN A 43 -7.39 -17.06 12.07
N ALA A 44 -7.96 -17.15 10.88
CA ALA A 44 -7.92 -18.33 10.03
C ALA A 44 -6.76 -18.33 9.02
N LEU A 45 -6.01 -17.23 8.89
CA LEU A 45 -4.84 -17.16 8.02
C LEU A 45 -3.69 -18.04 8.54
N ASP A 46 -2.99 -18.69 7.63
CA ASP A 46 -1.79 -19.47 7.96
C ASP A 46 -0.61 -18.53 8.23
N ALA A 47 -0.06 -18.59 9.44
CA ALA A 47 1.07 -17.77 9.87
C ALA A 47 2.38 -18.07 9.11
N ASN A 48 2.49 -19.23 8.46
CA ASN A 48 3.67 -19.64 7.70
C ASN A 48 3.66 -19.13 6.24
N VAL A 49 2.50 -18.67 5.76
CA VAL A 49 2.38 -18.12 4.41
C VAL A 49 2.71 -16.64 4.44
N HIS A 50 3.56 -16.22 3.50
CA HIS A 50 3.85 -14.81 3.28
C HIS A 50 3.62 -14.45 1.81
N TYR A 51 3.21 -13.20 1.60
CA TYR A 51 2.90 -12.64 0.29
C TYR A 51 3.85 -11.50 -0.01
N THR A 52 4.40 -11.47 -1.21
CA THR A 52 5.22 -10.38 -1.73
C THR A 52 4.48 -9.53 -2.78
N ASP A 53 3.23 -9.89 -3.05
CA ASP A 53 2.31 -9.21 -3.95
C ASP A 53 1.03 -8.83 -3.20
N ALA A 54 0.73 -7.53 -3.16
CA ALA A 54 -0.44 -6.99 -2.45
C ALA A 54 -1.78 -7.45 -3.07
N ASP A 55 -1.85 -7.65 -4.38
CA ASP A 55 -3.08 -8.09 -5.05
C ASP A 55 -3.40 -9.54 -4.72
N THR A 56 -2.40 -10.40 -4.73
CA THR A 56 -2.54 -11.81 -4.28
C THR A 56 -2.96 -11.88 -2.82
N PHE A 57 -2.35 -11.08 -1.96
CA PHE A 57 -2.73 -11.00 -0.53
C PHE A 57 -4.19 -10.57 -0.35
N ARG A 58 -4.64 -9.54 -1.08
CA ARG A 58 -6.03 -9.08 -1.06
C ARG A 58 -7.01 -10.15 -1.54
N ALA A 59 -6.68 -10.83 -2.64
CA ALA A 59 -7.50 -11.89 -3.19
C ALA A 59 -7.66 -13.06 -2.21
N ASP A 60 -6.59 -13.47 -1.55
CA ASP A 60 -6.61 -14.53 -0.55
C ASP A 60 -7.38 -14.12 0.71
N LEU A 61 -7.27 -12.87 1.15
CA LEU A 61 -8.11 -12.34 2.25
C LEU A 61 -9.60 -12.44 1.93
N GLN A 62 -10.00 -12.04 0.72
CA GLN A 62 -11.41 -12.14 0.30
C GLN A 62 -11.88 -13.59 0.16
N ALA A 63 -11.04 -14.48 -0.37
CA ALA A 63 -11.34 -15.90 -0.46
C ALA A 63 -11.50 -16.52 0.94
N GLN A 64 -10.63 -16.19 1.89
CA GLN A 64 -10.73 -16.65 3.26
C GLN A 64 -11.98 -16.09 3.96
N ALA A 65 -12.33 -14.83 3.72
CA ALA A 65 -13.56 -14.25 4.23
C ALA A 65 -14.81 -14.97 3.72
N ALA A 66 -14.84 -15.29 2.42
CA ALA A 66 -15.94 -16.10 1.83
C ALA A 66 -16.03 -17.49 2.47
N HIS A 67 -14.90 -18.12 2.74
CA HIS A 67 -14.86 -19.41 3.45
C HIS A 67 -15.39 -19.27 4.88
N MET A 68 -15.05 -18.22 5.60
CA MET A 68 -15.57 -17.97 6.94
C MET A 68 -17.09 -17.77 6.95
N VAL A 69 -17.63 -17.01 6.01
CA VAL A 69 -19.09 -16.84 5.85
C VAL A 69 -19.78 -18.18 5.58
N ALA A 70 -19.18 -19.05 4.78
CA ALA A 70 -19.75 -20.36 4.46
C ALA A 70 -19.69 -21.38 5.60
N THR A 71 -18.71 -21.28 6.49
CA THR A 71 -18.41 -22.32 7.51
C THR A 71 -18.77 -21.91 8.93
N LEU A 72 -18.73 -20.64 9.30
CA LEU A 72 -19.02 -20.17 10.65
C LEU A 72 -20.51 -19.83 10.82
N PRO A 73 -21.24 -20.49 11.75
CA PRO A 73 -22.67 -20.22 11.98
C PRO A 73 -22.95 -18.74 12.29
N ALA A 74 -22.09 -18.06 13.03
CA ALA A 74 -22.24 -16.66 13.39
C ALA A 74 -22.19 -15.70 12.18
N LEU A 75 -21.61 -16.12 11.05
CA LEU A 75 -21.44 -15.31 9.82
C LEU A 75 -22.35 -15.73 8.68
N GLN A 76 -23.06 -16.85 8.79
CA GLN A 76 -23.92 -17.39 7.71
C GLN A 76 -25.10 -16.46 7.32
N GLY A 77 -25.47 -15.52 8.19
CA GLY A 77 -26.49 -14.51 7.89
C GLY A 77 -25.99 -13.36 7.02
N LEU A 78 -24.69 -13.27 6.75
CA LEU A 78 -24.10 -12.22 5.91
C LEU A 78 -24.31 -12.55 4.43
N THR A 79 -24.83 -11.58 3.68
CA THR A 79 -25.11 -11.70 2.25
C THR A 79 -24.65 -10.49 1.47
N GLY A 80 -24.40 -10.66 0.16
CA GLY A 80 -24.01 -9.57 -0.72
C GLY A 80 -22.72 -8.89 -0.26
N LYS A 81 -22.73 -7.57 -0.20
CA LYS A 81 -21.56 -6.77 0.23
C LYS A 81 -21.14 -7.02 1.67
N LYS A 82 -22.04 -7.45 2.54
CA LYS A 82 -21.73 -7.78 3.94
C LYS A 82 -20.95 -9.08 4.09
N ALA A 83 -21.02 -9.96 3.10
CA ALA A 83 -20.28 -11.21 3.04
C ALA A 83 -18.85 -11.04 2.50
N GLN A 84 -18.45 -9.82 2.19
CA GLN A 84 -17.12 -9.46 1.69
C GLN A 84 -16.45 -8.47 2.65
N LEU A 85 -15.13 -8.49 2.70
CA LEU A 85 -14.38 -7.47 3.42
C LEU A 85 -14.50 -6.12 2.71
N SER A 86 -14.85 -5.09 3.48
CA SER A 86 -14.92 -3.71 2.99
C SER A 86 -13.52 -3.17 2.65
N ALA A 87 -13.48 -2.08 1.87
CA ALA A 87 -12.21 -1.39 1.57
C ALA A 87 -11.46 -0.99 2.85
N LYS A 88 -12.17 -0.54 3.89
CA LYS A 88 -11.59 -0.21 5.19
C LYS A 88 -11.02 -1.43 5.90
N ALA A 89 -11.71 -2.58 5.87
CA ALA A 89 -11.23 -3.82 6.46
C ALA A 89 -9.95 -4.31 5.75
N LEU A 90 -9.91 -4.27 4.42
CA LEU A 90 -8.73 -4.62 3.62
C LEU A 90 -7.55 -3.69 3.91
N GLU A 91 -7.80 -2.40 4.06
CA GLU A 91 -6.76 -1.41 4.40
C GLU A 91 -6.17 -1.65 5.79
N LEU A 92 -7.01 -1.97 6.79
CA LEU A 92 -6.54 -2.33 8.12
C LEU A 92 -5.68 -3.60 8.10
N ALA A 93 -6.09 -4.62 7.37
CA ALA A 93 -5.31 -5.86 7.21
C ALA A 93 -3.96 -5.58 6.52
N ARG A 94 -3.96 -4.80 5.45
CA ARG A 94 -2.75 -4.39 4.73
C ARG A 94 -1.76 -3.67 5.64
N LYS A 95 -2.22 -2.70 6.42
CA LYS A 95 -1.37 -1.95 7.35
C LYS A 95 -0.89 -2.79 8.52
N GLY A 96 -1.75 -3.64 9.07
CA GLY A 96 -1.42 -4.43 10.26
C GLY A 96 -0.53 -5.64 9.99
N LEU A 97 -0.63 -6.26 8.81
CA LEU A 97 0.14 -7.45 8.43
C LEU A 97 1.29 -7.16 7.47
N GLY A 98 1.37 -5.93 6.93
CA GLY A 98 2.39 -5.53 5.98
C GLY A 98 3.67 -5.07 6.66
N GLN A 99 4.81 -5.42 6.05
CA GLN A 99 6.13 -4.90 6.38
C GLN A 99 6.85 -4.50 5.11
N LYS A 100 7.65 -3.41 5.16
CA LYS A 100 8.45 -2.99 4.02
C LYS A 100 9.48 -4.06 3.67
N ASP A 101 9.55 -4.42 2.39
CA ASP A 101 10.47 -5.41 1.85
C ASP A 101 10.92 -4.98 0.46
N LYS A 102 12.19 -4.62 0.32
CA LYS A 102 12.79 -4.16 -0.94
C LYS A 102 12.75 -5.22 -2.05
N THR A 103 12.61 -6.48 -1.71
CA THR A 103 12.57 -7.62 -2.65
C THR A 103 11.15 -7.96 -3.11
N ALA A 104 10.13 -7.37 -2.48
CA ALA A 104 8.73 -7.58 -2.85
C ALA A 104 8.36 -6.83 -4.14
N GLU A 105 7.28 -7.26 -4.78
CA GLU A 105 6.70 -6.54 -5.91
C GLU A 105 6.19 -5.16 -5.51
N PRO A 106 6.24 -4.17 -6.42
CA PRO A 106 5.64 -2.86 -6.16
C PRO A 106 4.15 -2.96 -5.84
N CYS A 107 3.72 -2.28 -4.78
CA CYS A 107 2.30 -2.15 -4.47
C CYS A 107 1.63 -1.21 -5.48
N THR A 108 0.42 -1.56 -5.89
CA THR A 108 -0.36 -0.76 -6.86
C THR A 108 -1.72 -0.36 -6.29
N HIS A 109 -2.26 0.73 -6.81
CA HIS A 109 -3.68 1.07 -6.67
C HIS A 109 -4.56 0.11 -7.48
N GLU A 110 -5.89 0.15 -7.27
CA GLU A 110 -6.84 -0.64 -8.05
C GLU A 110 -6.79 -0.34 -9.56
N ASN A 111 -6.38 0.87 -9.94
CA ASN A 111 -6.21 1.28 -11.35
C ASN A 111 -4.87 0.82 -11.96
N GLY A 112 -4.03 0.12 -11.21
CA GLY A 112 -2.72 -0.37 -11.65
C GLY A 112 -1.57 0.63 -11.49
N GLU A 113 -1.81 1.85 -11.03
CA GLU A 113 -0.75 2.82 -10.76
C GLU A 113 0.08 2.40 -9.55
N VAL A 114 1.40 2.52 -9.66
CA VAL A 114 2.33 2.15 -8.59
C VAL A 114 2.23 3.13 -7.42
N LEU A 115 2.08 2.59 -6.21
CA LEU A 115 2.12 3.38 -4.98
C LEU A 115 3.55 3.85 -4.70
N SER A 116 3.69 5.13 -4.35
CA SER A 116 4.97 5.67 -3.91
C SER A 116 5.22 5.41 -2.42
N ASP A 117 6.49 5.22 -2.07
CA ASP A 117 6.94 5.18 -0.68
C ASP A 117 7.41 6.56 -0.26
N SER A 118 6.64 7.22 0.59
CA SER A 118 6.95 8.58 1.06
C SER A 118 8.26 8.69 1.83
N GLU A 119 8.74 7.59 2.42
CA GLU A 119 10.03 7.56 3.12
C GLU A 119 11.22 7.46 2.15
N LEU A 120 10.98 7.04 0.92
CA LEU A 120 11.98 6.94 -0.13
C LEU A 120 11.91 8.11 -1.13
N ARG A 121 10.99 9.04 -0.90
CA ARG A 121 10.90 10.28 -1.70
C ARG A 121 12.16 11.10 -1.52
N ASP A 122 12.69 11.59 -2.62
CA ASP A 122 13.90 12.40 -2.64
C ASP A 122 13.74 13.66 -3.50
N ALA A 123 14.63 14.61 -3.31
CA ALA A 123 14.64 15.87 -4.05
C ALA A 123 15.98 16.04 -4.76
N GLU A 124 15.93 16.20 -6.09
CA GLU A 124 17.11 16.43 -6.91
C GLU A 124 17.18 17.87 -7.42
N TYR A 125 18.38 18.44 -7.39
CA TYR A 125 18.67 19.75 -7.93
C TYR A 125 19.09 19.63 -9.38
N VAL A 126 18.24 20.10 -10.28
CA VAL A 126 18.52 20.12 -11.72
C VAL A 126 18.97 21.52 -12.12
N PRO A 127 20.09 21.69 -12.86
CA PRO A 127 20.52 22.97 -13.38
C PRO A 127 19.42 23.61 -14.24
N LEU A 128 19.25 24.94 -14.12
CA LEU A 128 18.16 25.74 -14.72
C LEU A 128 18.01 25.55 -16.24
N HIS A 129 19.09 25.25 -16.94
CA HIS A 129 19.11 25.10 -18.41
C HIS A 129 19.14 23.64 -18.87
N GLU A 130 19.02 22.69 -17.95
CA GLU A 130 19.03 21.26 -18.27
C GLU A 130 17.61 20.71 -18.36
N ASP A 131 17.37 19.85 -19.35
CA ASP A 131 16.14 19.11 -19.49
C ASP A 131 15.99 18.11 -18.35
N ILE A 132 14.85 18.13 -17.64
CA ILE A 132 14.61 17.33 -16.43
C ILE A 132 14.58 15.84 -16.73
N ASP A 133 14.06 15.40 -17.87
CA ASP A 133 14.00 13.98 -18.24
C ASP A 133 15.38 13.46 -18.58
N ARG A 134 16.19 14.28 -19.25
CA ARG A 134 17.60 13.94 -19.56
C ARG A 134 18.44 13.86 -18.29
N TYR A 135 18.28 14.82 -17.38
CA TYR A 135 18.95 14.78 -16.07
C TYR A 135 18.55 13.50 -15.30
N PHE A 136 17.26 13.24 -15.20
CA PHE A 136 16.73 12.05 -14.51
C PHE A 136 17.28 10.75 -15.07
N ALA A 137 17.31 10.61 -16.40
CA ALA A 137 17.84 9.40 -17.05
C ALA A 137 19.34 9.21 -16.82
N ARG A 138 20.11 10.29 -16.70
CA ARG A 138 21.57 10.24 -16.51
C ARG A 138 21.97 10.05 -15.05
N GLU A 139 21.32 10.79 -14.13
CA GLU A 139 21.78 10.90 -12.73
C GLU A 139 20.97 10.02 -11.76
N VAL A 140 19.69 9.76 -12.02
CA VAL A 140 18.80 9.05 -11.09
C VAL A 140 18.61 7.60 -11.47
N LEU A 141 18.21 7.31 -12.71
CA LEU A 141 17.90 5.94 -13.16
C LEU A 141 19.04 4.93 -13.02
N PRO A 142 20.34 5.27 -13.17
CA PRO A 142 21.41 4.31 -12.95
C PRO A 142 21.49 3.80 -11.50
N HIS A 143 21.02 4.60 -10.55
CA HIS A 143 21.00 4.26 -9.12
C HIS A 143 19.68 3.64 -8.66
N TRP A 144 18.57 4.11 -9.22
CA TRP A 144 17.21 3.67 -8.88
C TRP A 144 16.38 3.45 -10.15
N THR A 145 16.52 2.25 -10.71
CA THR A 145 15.93 1.88 -12.01
C THR A 145 14.40 1.87 -12.01
N ASP A 146 13.78 1.84 -10.83
CA ASP A 146 12.33 1.82 -10.62
C ASP A 146 11.76 3.18 -10.15
N ALA A 147 12.59 4.23 -10.10
CA ALA A 147 12.17 5.58 -9.73
C ALA A 147 11.43 6.30 -10.87
N TRP A 148 10.62 7.28 -10.51
CA TRP A 148 9.97 8.18 -11.47
C TRP A 148 9.91 9.62 -10.95
N ILE A 149 9.71 10.56 -11.87
CA ILE A 149 9.49 11.97 -11.54
C ILE A 149 8.05 12.18 -11.09
N ASN A 150 7.85 12.81 -9.93
CA ASN A 150 6.53 13.27 -9.54
C ASN A 150 6.16 14.54 -10.33
N ARG A 151 5.33 14.37 -11.36
CA ARG A 151 4.93 15.47 -12.25
C ARG A 151 3.78 16.30 -11.70
N ASP A 152 3.18 15.92 -10.57
CA ASP A 152 2.14 16.70 -9.90
C ASP A 152 2.73 17.82 -9.05
N VAL A 153 4.01 17.71 -8.69
CA VAL A 153 4.75 18.78 -8.03
C VAL A 153 5.19 19.79 -9.07
N LYS A 154 4.54 20.95 -9.08
CA LYS A 154 4.76 22.04 -10.04
C LYS A 154 5.13 23.31 -9.33
N ASP A 155 5.94 24.15 -10.00
CA ASP A 155 6.22 25.51 -9.54
C ASP A 155 4.97 26.38 -9.69
N GLU A 156 4.65 27.15 -8.66
CA GLU A 156 3.47 28.04 -8.66
C GLU A 156 3.60 29.22 -9.63
N ARG A 157 4.84 29.55 -10.06
CA ARG A 157 5.11 30.71 -10.92
C ARG A 157 4.92 30.43 -12.40
N ASP A 158 5.34 29.25 -12.86
CA ASP A 158 5.34 28.88 -14.27
C ASP A 158 4.53 27.62 -14.60
N GLY A 159 4.10 26.87 -13.59
CA GLY A 159 3.32 25.64 -13.74
C GLY A 159 4.13 24.44 -14.28
N LEU A 160 5.45 24.58 -14.40
CA LEU A 160 6.33 23.50 -14.86
C LEU A 160 6.60 22.48 -13.75
N THR A 161 6.96 21.27 -14.15
CA THR A 161 7.30 20.21 -13.21
C THR A 161 8.55 20.54 -12.41
N GLY A 162 8.47 20.40 -11.09
CA GLY A 162 9.51 20.76 -10.15
C GLY A 162 9.28 22.15 -9.55
N VAL A 163 10.07 22.50 -8.55
CA VAL A 163 10.02 23.81 -7.90
C VAL A 163 11.36 24.49 -8.11
N VAL A 164 11.36 25.74 -8.61
CA VAL A 164 12.58 26.52 -8.77
C VAL A 164 13.02 27.02 -7.39
N GLY A 165 14.13 26.49 -6.89
CA GLY A 165 14.79 27.00 -5.69
C GLY A 165 15.43 28.35 -5.93
N THR A 166 15.27 29.29 -5.02
CA THR A 166 16.11 30.49 -4.99
C THR A 166 17.47 30.10 -4.41
N GLU A 167 18.53 30.16 -5.21
CA GLU A 167 19.89 30.18 -4.67
C GLU A 167 20.02 31.41 -3.80
N ILE A 168 20.15 31.24 -2.51
CA ILE A 168 20.60 32.30 -1.61
C ILE A 168 22.14 32.27 -1.70
N ASN A 169 22.70 33.19 -2.48
CA ASN A 169 24.13 33.48 -2.44
C ASN A 169 24.48 34.17 -1.12
#